data_50e1ddfa7fab6b92a1941d3d27fd316a
#
_entry.id   50e1ddfa7fab6b92a1941d3d27fd316a
#
_cell.length_a   1.000
_cell.length_b   1.000
_cell.length_c   1.000
_cell.angle_alpha   90.00
_cell.angle_beta   90.00
_cell.angle_gamma   90.00
#
_symmetry.space_group_name_H-M   'P 1'
#
loop_
_entity.id
_entity.type
_entity.pdbx_description
1 polymer ?
#
loop_
_entity_poly.entity_id
_entity_poly.type
_entity_poly.pdbx_seq_one_letter_code
_entity_poly.pdbx_strand_id
1 'polypeptide(L)'
;MQTQDIIALVLVYVIIIASLGASMYLEKKGSKIDTRKVVHIGVGNFVFVWWMFIESWVMLVFFTIPFAIILLLAMIKGTPLYDSKLGEMSRKGHTTGLLFYAITVSVMVIFFQDHWTAATIGIVAMTYGDGFGSVFGRRFGKHKLRKGKSFEGSFGVFAMTAIISMVIVLFYGFLSSAGYYPAGVYSGIVPAPVACMVAGGVASLVEAVCSGSYDNLAVPISTAIVMVLLGL
;
A
#
# COMPACT_ATOMS: atom_id res chain seq x y z
N MET A 1 0.50 10.89 23.35
CA MET A 1 0.42 9.49 22.88
C MET A 1 -0.46 8.73 23.87
N GLN A 2 -1.56 8.20 23.42
CA GLN A 2 -2.52 7.45 24.25
C GLN A 2 -2.19 5.95 24.23
N THR A 3 -2.77 5.15 25.14
CA THR A 3 -2.53 3.70 25.16
C THR A 3 -2.92 3.03 23.84
N GLN A 4 -3.97 3.52 23.20
CA GLN A 4 -4.43 3.02 21.90
C GLN A 4 -3.37 3.24 20.79
N ASP A 5 -2.68 4.39 20.79
CA ASP A 5 -1.59 4.66 19.84
C ASP A 5 -0.44 3.66 20.00
N ILE A 6 -0.12 3.30 21.28
CA ILE A 6 0.92 2.31 21.56
C ILE A 6 0.52 0.94 21.02
N ILE A 7 -0.72 0.51 21.25
CA ILE A 7 -1.23 -0.76 20.74
C ILE A 7 -1.20 -0.78 19.21
N ALA A 8 -1.66 0.29 18.56
CA ALA A 8 -1.61 0.43 17.11
C ALA A 8 -0.18 0.32 16.58
N LEU A 9 0.76 1.01 17.22
CA LEU A 9 2.18 1.00 16.84
C LEU A 9 2.78 -0.42 16.97
N VAL A 10 2.51 -1.12 18.08
CA VAL A 10 2.94 -2.51 18.27
C VAL A 10 2.38 -3.42 17.18
N LEU A 11 1.09 -3.29 16.85
CA LEU A 11 0.46 -4.08 15.78
C LEU A 11 1.10 -3.80 14.41
N VAL A 12 1.40 -2.54 14.09
CA VAL A 12 2.11 -2.18 12.85
C VAL A 12 3.48 -2.86 12.79
N TYR A 13 4.26 -2.82 13.86
CA TYR A 13 5.57 -3.49 13.89
C TYR A 13 5.46 -5.01 13.82
N VAL A 14 4.44 -5.62 14.44
CA VAL A 14 4.15 -7.05 14.30
C VAL A 14 3.86 -7.41 12.84
N ILE A 15 3.06 -6.60 12.14
CA ILE A 15 2.77 -6.79 10.70
C ILE A 15 4.06 -6.72 9.87
N ILE A 16 4.93 -5.74 10.14
CA ILE A 16 6.20 -5.58 9.43
C ILE A 16 7.11 -6.81 9.66
N ILE A 17 7.31 -7.19 10.92
CA ILE A 17 8.17 -8.33 11.28
C ILE A 17 7.64 -9.63 10.68
N ALA A 18 6.33 -9.86 10.76
CA ALA A 18 5.70 -11.04 10.17
C ALA A 18 5.87 -11.07 8.64
N SER A 19 5.73 -9.91 7.97
CA SER A 19 5.91 -9.79 6.52
C SER A 19 7.35 -10.07 6.09
N LEU A 20 8.33 -9.54 6.82
CA LEU A 20 9.75 -9.81 6.59
C LEU A 20 10.08 -11.29 6.86
N GLY A 21 9.58 -11.84 7.97
CA GLY A 21 9.76 -13.26 8.31
C GLY A 21 9.19 -14.20 7.26
N ALA A 22 7.98 -13.92 6.76
CA ALA A 22 7.35 -14.68 5.68
C ALA A 22 8.19 -14.62 4.39
N SER A 23 8.69 -13.44 4.03
CA SER A 23 9.58 -13.25 2.88
C SER A 23 10.86 -14.09 3.00
N MET A 24 11.54 -14.01 4.14
CA MET A 24 12.76 -14.78 4.41
C MET A 24 12.51 -16.30 4.41
N TYR A 25 11.39 -16.73 4.96
CA TYR A 25 11.00 -18.14 4.96
C TYR A 25 10.77 -18.67 3.55
N LEU A 26 10.06 -17.91 2.71
CA LEU A 26 9.84 -18.28 1.30
C LEU A 26 11.14 -18.31 0.50
N GLU A 27 12.04 -17.36 0.73
CA GLU A 27 13.37 -17.34 0.10
C GLU A 27 14.18 -18.59 0.49
N LYS A 28 14.21 -18.94 1.79
CA LYS A 28 14.90 -20.12 2.29
C LYS A 28 14.34 -21.42 1.70
N LYS A 29 13.04 -21.47 1.41
CA LYS A 29 12.39 -22.63 0.74
C LYS A 29 12.62 -22.66 -0.78
N GLY A 30 13.36 -21.73 -1.37
CA GLY A 30 13.56 -21.67 -2.81
C GLY A 30 12.27 -21.34 -3.59
N SER A 31 11.33 -20.66 -2.97
CA SER A 31 10.07 -20.27 -3.61
C SER A 31 10.31 -19.40 -4.85
N LYS A 32 9.57 -19.65 -5.92
CA LYS A 32 9.57 -18.80 -7.13
C LYS A 32 8.77 -17.49 -6.95
N ILE A 33 8.17 -17.27 -5.79
CA ILE A 33 7.43 -16.07 -5.47
C ILE A 33 8.41 -14.92 -5.27
N ASP A 34 8.09 -13.77 -5.84
CA ASP A 34 8.84 -12.54 -5.62
C ASP A 34 8.69 -12.09 -4.15
N THR A 35 9.71 -12.37 -3.35
CA THR A 35 9.70 -12.11 -1.90
C THR A 35 9.55 -10.63 -1.57
N ARG A 36 9.99 -9.73 -2.45
CA ARG A 36 9.78 -8.29 -2.32
C ARG A 36 8.27 -7.94 -2.38
N LYS A 37 7.50 -8.59 -3.27
CA LYS A 37 6.05 -8.39 -3.35
C LYS A 37 5.32 -8.95 -2.12
N VAL A 38 5.86 -10.00 -1.50
CA VAL A 38 5.35 -10.52 -0.22
C VAL A 38 5.48 -9.47 0.88
N VAL A 39 6.64 -8.82 0.99
CA VAL A 39 6.84 -7.70 1.95
C VAL A 39 5.95 -6.52 1.60
N HIS A 40 5.86 -6.14 0.34
CA HIS A 40 5.07 -5.01 -0.13
C HIS A 40 3.57 -5.16 0.21
N ILE A 41 2.99 -6.33 -0.11
CA ILE A 41 1.59 -6.64 0.23
C ILE A 41 1.44 -6.83 1.75
N GLY A 42 2.36 -7.57 2.37
CA GLY A 42 2.30 -7.90 3.78
C GLY A 42 2.33 -6.66 4.67
N VAL A 43 3.28 -5.75 4.43
CA VAL A 43 3.36 -4.48 5.17
C VAL A 43 2.11 -3.63 4.94
N GLY A 44 1.54 -3.63 3.72
CA GLY A 44 0.33 -2.89 3.40
C GLY A 44 -0.87 -3.19 4.28
N ASN A 45 -0.87 -4.33 4.99
CA ASN A 45 -1.94 -4.65 5.94
C ASN A 45 -1.99 -3.72 7.16
N PHE A 46 -1.00 -2.84 7.38
CA PHE A 46 -1.09 -1.83 8.44
C PHE A 46 -2.36 -0.95 8.32
N VAL A 47 -2.93 -0.82 7.14
CA VAL A 47 -4.17 -0.05 6.90
C VAL A 47 -5.39 -0.61 7.67
N PHE A 48 -5.37 -1.87 8.09
CA PHE A 48 -6.41 -2.45 8.92
C PHE A 48 -6.28 -2.08 10.40
N VAL A 49 -5.18 -1.44 10.81
CA VAL A 49 -4.92 -1.02 12.19
C VAL A 49 -4.66 0.47 12.33
N TRP A 50 -4.34 1.21 11.27
CA TRP A 50 -3.98 2.62 11.38
C TRP A 50 -5.12 3.54 11.84
N TRP A 51 -6.38 3.13 11.66
CA TRP A 51 -7.54 3.82 12.22
C TRP A 51 -7.53 3.88 13.76
N MET A 52 -6.73 3.04 14.41
CA MET A 52 -6.54 3.02 15.87
C MET A 52 -5.68 4.18 16.36
N PHE A 53 -4.88 4.84 15.50
CA PHE A 53 -4.10 6.00 15.89
C PHE A 53 -5.03 7.19 16.16
N ILE A 54 -5.02 7.66 17.41
CA ILE A 54 -5.75 8.86 17.82
C ILE A 54 -4.96 10.09 17.38
N GLU A 55 -3.63 10.02 17.55
CA GLU A 55 -2.67 11.06 17.21
C GLU A 55 -1.90 10.69 15.94
N SER A 56 -2.26 11.26 14.80
CA SER A 56 -1.62 10.96 13.51
C SER A 56 -0.10 11.18 13.50
N TRP A 57 0.40 12.15 14.29
CA TRP A 57 1.83 12.41 14.42
C TRP A 57 2.61 11.21 15.01
N VAL A 58 1.98 10.38 15.86
CA VAL A 58 2.61 9.17 16.43
C VAL A 58 2.98 8.21 15.28
N MET A 59 2.08 8.04 14.32
CA MET A 59 2.35 7.22 13.15
C MET A 59 3.50 7.80 12.31
N LEU A 60 3.56 9.13 12.14
CA LEU A 60 4.65 9.78 11.41
C LEU A 60 6.00 9.58 12.10
N VAL A 61 6.09 9.94 13.38
CA VAL A 61 7.35 9.97 14.14
C VAL A 61 7.87 8.56 14.46
N PHE A 62 6.99 7.61 14.77
CA PHE A 62 7.40 6.29 15.23
C PHE A 62 7.26 5.18 14.18
N PHE A 63 6.67 5.44 13.03
CA PHE A 63 6.57 4.45 11.96
C PHE A 63 7.12 4.98 10.64
N THR A 64 6.47 5.97 9.98
CA THR A 64 6.77 6.27 8.58
C THR A 64 8.13 6.95 8.40
N ILE A 65 8.48 7.94 9.22
CA ILE A 65 9.76 8.67 9.13
C ILE A 65 10.95 7.76 9.46
N PRO A 66 10.97 7.01 10.59
CA PRO A 66 12.06 6.08 10.87
C PRO A 66 12.22 5.03 9.77
N PHE A 67 11.12 4.51 9.23
CA PHE A 67 11.18 3.53 8.17
C PHE A 67 11.74 4.11 6.87
N ALA A 68 11.35 5.33 6.51
CA ALA A 68 11.92 6.05 5.36
C ALA A 68 13.42 6.31 5.53
N ILE A 69 13.87 6.69 6.73
CA ILE A 69 15.30 6.88 7.04
C ILE A 69 16.07 5.57 6.92
N ILE A 70 15.55 4.48 7.49
CA ILE A 70 16.15 3.15 7.40
C ILE A 70 16.29 2.72 5.92
N LEU A 71 15.26 2.91 5.12
CA LEU A 71 15.27 2.59 3.69
C LEU A 71 16.25 3.49 2.91
N LEU A 72 16.32 4.76 3.24
CA LEU A 72 17.30 5.69 2.65
C LEU A 72 18.73 5.26 2.96
N LEU A 73 19.03 4.95 4.23
CA LEU A 73 20.34 4.44 4.64
C LEU A 73 20.68 3.10 3.97
N ALA A 74 19.70 2.22 3.77
CA ALA A 74 19.87 0.97 3.05
C ALA A 74 20.24 1.14 1.56
N MET A 75 20.06 2.34 1.00
CA MET A 75 20.46 2.69 -0.37
C MET A 75 21.86 3.29 -0.45
N ILE A 76 22.43 3.78 0.66
CA ILE A 76 23.72 4.48 0.70
C ILE A 76 24.84 3.44 0.89
N LYS A 77 25.71 3.33 -0.13
CA LYS A 77 26.87 2.43 -0.10
C LYS A 77 27.81 2.79 1.06
N GLY A 78 28.25 1.79 1.81
CA GLY A 78 29.13 1.96 2.97
C GLY A 78 28.40 2.05 4.30
N THR A 79 27.06 2.04 4.32
CA THR A 79 26.30 1.88 5.57
C THR A 79 26.11 0.40 5.92
N PRO A 80 26.02 0.02 7.20
CA PRO A 80 25.72 -1.37 7.59
C PRO A 80 24.38 -1.88 7.04
N LEU A 81 23.42 -0.96 6.81
CA LEU A 81 22.11 -1.29 6.23
C LEU A 81 22.20 -1.61 4.74
N TYR A 82 23.16 -1.05 4.02
CA TYR A 82 23.37 -1.35 2.60
C TYR A 82 23.69 -2.84 2.38
N ASP A 83 24.51 -3.44 3.23
CA ASP A 83 24.90 -4.85 3.12
C ASP A 83 23.93 -5.80 3.82
N SER A 84 22.88 -5.26 4.46
CA SER A 84 21.83 -6.04 5.08
C SER A 84 20.87 -6.68 4.06
N LYS A 85 20.07 -7.65 4.51
CA LYS A 85 18.96 -8.21 3.71
C LYS A 85 17.98 -7.16 3.22
N LEU A 86 17.71 -6.13 4.01
CA LEU A 86 16.85 -5.02 3.61
C LEU A 86 17.46 -4.21 2.46
N GLY A 87 18.76 -3.93 2.51
CA GLY A 87 19.50 -3.28 1.43
C GLY A 87 19.52 -4.12 0.16
N GLU A 88 19.73 -5.44 0.28
CA GLU A 88 19.65 -6.36 -0.85
C GLU A 88 18.25 -6.36 -1.49
N MET A 89 17.19 -6.44 -0.69
CA MET A 89 15.80 -6.38 -1.18
C MET A 89 15.47 -5.05 -1.85
N SER A 90 15.95 -3.94 -1.29
CA SER A 90 15.79 -2.61 -1.89
C SER A 90 16.47 -2.52 -3.27
N ARG A 91 17.62 -3.17 -3.47
CA ARG A 91 18.36 -3.17 -4.75
C ARG A 91 17.85 -4.17 -5.78
N LYS A 92 17.20 -5.27 -5.37
CA LYS A 92 16.68 -6.35 -6.26
C LYS A 92 15.54 -5.91 -7.19
N GLY A 93 15.21 -4.66 -7.25
CA GLY A 93 14.17 -4.15 -8.13
C GLY A 93 14.46 -2.70 -8.49
N HIS A 94 13.40 -1.89 -8.58
CA HIS A 94 13.58 -0.47 -8.63
C HIS A 94 14.04 0.02 -7.26
N THR A 95 15.26 0.49 -7.17
CA THR A 95 15.97 0.84 -5.92
C THR A 95 15.19 1.79 -5.01
N THR A 96 14.36 2.66 -5.59
CA THR A 96 13.56 3.65 -4.87
C THR A 96 12.16 3.17 -4.48
N GLY A 97 11.74 1.95 -4.86
CA GLY A 97 10.36 1.51 -4.70
C GLY A 97 9.87 1.48 -3.26
N LEU A 98 10.67 0.90 -2.35
CA LEU A 98 10.33 0.85 -0.93
C LEU A 98 10.40 2.23 -0.28
N LEU A 99 11.33 3.09 -0.70
CA LEU A 99 11.42 4.47 -0.20
C LEU A 99 10.18 5.27 -0.61
N PHE A 100 9.77 5.18 -1.88
CA PHE A 100 8.55 5.85 -2.34
C PHE A 100 7.30 5.31 -1.65
N TYR A 101 7.27 4.03 -1.31
CA TYR A 101 6.22 3.46 -0.47
C TYR A 101 6.13 4.17 0.90
N ALA A 102 7.26 4.30 1.61
CA ALA A 102 7.30 4.97 2.91
C ALA A 102 6.92 6.47 2.81
N ILE A 103 7.40 7.15 1.77
CA ILE A 103 7.04 8.54 1.48
C ILE A 103 5.53 8.66 1.23
N THR A 104 4.96 7.75 0.43
CA THR A 104 3.52 7.73 0.16
C THR A 104 2.70 7.57 1.42
N VAL A 105 3.07 6.65 2.31
CA VAL A 105 2.37 6.48 3.59
C VAL A 105 2.44 7.78 4.41
N SER A 106 3.60 8.45 4.44
CA SER A 106 3.74 9.75 5.11
C SER A 106 2.82 10.82 4.50
N VAL A 107 2.77 10.90 3.16
CA VAL A 107 1.86 11.82 2.45
C VAL A 107 0.40 11.52 2.80
N MET A 108 0.00 10.24 2.84
CA MET A 108 -1.37 9.86 3.21
C MET A 108 -1.69 10.29 4.64
N VAL A 109 -0.78 10.07 5.59
CA VAL A 109 -0.98 10.48 6.99
C VAL A 109 -1.08 12.00 7.15
N ILE A 110 -0.29 12.77 6.39
CA ILE A 110 -0.26 14.23 6.50
C ILE A 110 -1.48 14.88 5.83
N PHE A 111 -1.83 14.45 4.63
CA PHE A 111 -2.78 15.16 3.79
C PHE A 111 -4.17 14.53 3.73
N PHE A 112 -4.34 13.27 4.17
CA PHE A 112 -5.60 12.54 4.09
C PHE A 112 -6.08 12.03 5.46
N GLN A 113 -5.59 12.63 6.57
CA GLN A 113 -6.00 12.21 7.93
C GLN A 113 -7.50 12.33 8.19
N ASP A 114 -8.19 13.26 7.52
CA ASP A 114 -9.65 13.41 7.60
C ASP A 114 -10.40 12.50 6.61
N HIS A 115 -9.67 11.75 5.78
CA HIS A 115 -10.18 10.88 4.71
C HIS A 115 -9.52 9.50 4.75
N TRP A 116 -9.49 8.86 5.93
CA TRP A 116 -8.80 7.56 6.10
C TRP A 116 -9.29 6.47 5.17
N THR A 117 -10.60 6.43 4.84
CA THR A 117 -11.14 5.45 3.90
C THR A 117 -10.55 5.66 2.50
N ALA A 118 -10.52 6.89 2.00
CA ALA A 118 -9.91 7.22 0.72
C ALA A 118 -8.40 6.95 0.70
N ALA A 119 -7.69 7.35 1.77
CA ALA A 119 -6.27 7.05 1.95
C ALA A 119 -6.00 5.55 1.95
N THR A 120 -6.82 4.76 2.66
CA THR A 120 -6.73 3.30 2.70
C THR A 120 -6.91 2.70 1.30
N ILE A 121 -7.92 3.16 0.54
CA ILE A 121 -8.15 2.71 -0.84
C ILE A 121 -6.93 3.04 -1.72
N GLY A 122 -6.33 4.21 -1.56
CA GLY A 122 -5.08 4.55 -2.24
C GLY A 122 -3.93 3.57 -1.91
N ILE A 123 -3.71 3.29 -0.62
CA ILE A 123 -2.67 2.34 -0.19
C ILE A 123 -2.94 0.93 -0.70
N VAL A 124 -4.18 0.42 -0.64
CA VAL A 124 -4.47 -0.93 -1.14
C VAL A 124 -4.39 -1.02 -2.68
N ALA A 125 -4.63 0.08 -3.41
CA ALA A 125 -4.38 0.14 -4.85
C ALA A 125 -2.88 -0.07 -5.17
N MET A 126 -1.99 0.57 -4.40
CA MET A 126 -0.55 0.39 -4.54
C MET A 126 -0.12 -1.02 -4.10
N THR A 127 -0.61 -1.52 -2.97
CA THR A 127 -0.13 -2.77 -2.36
C THR A 127 -0.70 -4.01 -3.02
N TYR A 128 -2.02 -4.13 -3.02
CA TYR A 128 -2.71 -5.28 -3.60
C TYR A 128 -2.88 -5.14 -5.11
N GLY A 129 -3.25 -3.94 -5.59
CA GLY A 129 -3.42 -3.68 -7.02
C GLY A 129 -2.13 -3.97 -7.78
N ASP A 130 -1.05 -3.23 -7.55
CA ASP A 130 0.24 -3.45 -8.20
C ASP A 130 0.84 -4.82 -7.84
N GLY A 131 0.70 -5.26 -6.60
CA GLY A 131 1.18 -6.57 -6.16
C GLY A 131 0.64 -7.70 -7.00
N PHE A 132 -0.67 -7.83 -7.10
CA PHE A 132 -1.34 -8.87 -7.89
C PHE A 132 -1.29 -8.59 -9.39
N GLY A 133 -1.34 -7.33 -9.82
CA GLY A 133 -1.16 -6.95 -11.22
C GLY A 133 0.14 -7.50 -11.80
N SER A 134 1.23 -7.41 -11.04
CA SER A 134 2.52 -7.98 -11.44
C SER A 134 2.52 -9.52 -11.49
N VAL A 135 1.76 -10.19 -10.61
CA VAL A 135 1.58 -11.66 -10.66
C VAL A 135 0.77 -12.06 -11.88
N PHE A 136 -0.35 -11.39 -12.14
CA PHE A 136 -1.20 -11.63 -13.32
C PHE A 136 -0.44 -11.36 -14.62
N GLY A 137 0.29 -10.25 -14.68
CA GLY A 137 1.09 -9.89 -15.86
C GLY A 137 2.19 -10.91 -16.17
N ARG A 138 2.86 -11.47 -15.15
CA ARG A 138 3.87 -12.52 -15.33
C ARG A 138 3.26 -13.85 -15.76
N ARG A 139 2.11 -14.24 -15.20
CA ARG A 139 1.50 -15.55 -15.43
C ARG A 139 0.66 -15.60 -16.69
N PHE A 140 -0.07 -14.53 -17.00
CA PHE A 140 -1.07 -14.49 -18.04
C PHE A 140 -0.81 -13.44 -19.14
N GLY A 141 0.22 -12.59 -18.98
CA GLY A 141 0.49 -11.42 -19.83
C GLY A 141 0.88 -11.75 -21.25
N LYS A 142 -0.13 -11.89 -22.12
CA LYS A 142 0.00 -12.15 -23.57
C LYS A 142 0.05 -10.85 -24.37
N HIS A 143 -0.80 -9.87 -24.04
CA HIS A 143 -0.92 -8.61 -24.76
C HIS A 143 -0.02 -7.55 -24.11
N LYS A 144 1.15 -7.34 -24.72
CA LYS A 144 2.16 -6.41 -24.17
C LYS A 144 1.74 -4.96 -24.38
N LEU A 145 1.83 -4.19 -23.33
CA LEU A 145 1.74 -2.74 -23.31
C LEU A 145 3.13 -2.10 -23.31
N ARG A 146 3.19 -0.78 -23.27
CA ARG A 146 4.46 -0.05 -23.15
C ARG A 146 5.20 -0.41 -21.87
N LYS A 147 6.54 -0.28 -21.86
CA LYS A 147 7.41 -0.44 -20.69
C LYS A 147 7.36 -1.82 -20.02
N GLY A 148 7.09 -2.87 -20.80
CA GLY A 148 7.10 -4.25 -20.30
C GLY A 148 5.85 -4.67 -19.51
N LYS A 149 4.86 -3.80 -19.40
CA LYS A 149 3.55 -4.09 -18.81
C LYS A 149 2.67 -4.90 -19.76
N SER A 150 1.56 -5.44 -19.28
CA SER A 150 0.61 -6.19 -20.08
C SER A 150 -0.82 -5.82 -19.73
N PHE A 151 -1.74 -5.97 -20.69
CA PHE A 151 -3.17 -5.73 -20.47
C PHE A 151 -3.73 -6.59 -19.34
N GLU A 152 -3.33 -7.86 -19.27
CA GLU A 152 -3.74 -8.79 -18.22
C GLU A 152 -3.21 -8.37 -16.84
N GLY A 153 -1.99 -7.79 -16.79
CA GLY A 153 -1.44 -7.20 -15.57
C GLY A 153 -2.26 -5.99 -15.12
N SER A 154 -2.53 -5.05 -16.03
CA SER A 154 -3.36 -3.87 -15.74
C SER A 154 -4.80 -4.25 -15.35
N PHE A 155 -5.38 -5.29 -15.98
CA PHE A 155 -6.65 -5.85 -15.54
C PHE A 155 -6.56 -6.43 -14.11
N GLY A 156 -5.44 -7.08 -13.77
CA GLY A 156 -5.18 -7.55 -12.41
C GLY A 156 -5.13 -6.40 -11.40
N VAL A 157 -4.48 -5.27 -11.75
CA VAL A 157 -4.49 -4.04 -10.93
C VAL A 157 -5.92 -3.56 -10.72
N PHE A 158 -6.69 -3.42 -11.82
CA PHE A 158 -8.09 -2.99 -11.78
C PHE A 158 -8.93 -3.88 -10.85
N ALA A 159 -8.94 -5.18 -11.10
CA ALA A 159 -9.80 -6.12 -10.39
C ALA A 159 -9.46 -6.20 -8.90
N MET A 160 -8.15 -6.31 -8.57
CA MET A 160 -7.74 -6.43 -7.17
C MET A 160 -7.95 -5.13 -6.41
N THR A 161 -7.68 -3.97 -7.02
CA THR A 161 -8.00 -2.69 -6.39
C THR A 161 -9.50 -2.57 -6.12
N ALA A 162 -10.36 -2.86 -7.10
CA ALA A 162 -11.80 -2.76 -6.92
C ALA A 162 -12.32 -3.70 -5.82
N ILE A 163 -11.86 -4.97 -5.81
CA ILE A 163 -12.28 -5.96 -4.81
C ILE A 163 -11.83 -5.55 -3.40
N ILE A 164 -10.55 -5.20 -3.23
CA ILE A 164 -10.04 -4.84 -1.91
C ILE A 164 -10.59 -3.49 -1.44
N SER A 165 -10.83 -2.54 -2.34
CA SER A 165 -11.52 -1.28 -2.01
C SER A 165 -12.92 -1.55 -1.45
N MET A 166 -13.66 -2.53 -2.01
CA MET A 166 -14.95 -2.92 -1.45
C MET A 166 -14.80 -3.51 -0.03
N VAL A 167 -13.80 -4.36 0.18
CA VAL A 167 -13.50 -4.88 1.53
C VAL A 167 -13.19 -3.73 2.50
N ILE A 168 -12.45 -2.71 2.08
CA ILE A 168 -12.13 -1.53 2.89
C ILE A 168 -13.40 -0.74 3.21
N VAL A 169 -14.25 -0.47 2.24
CA VAL A 169 -15.53 0.26 2.48
C VAL A 169 -16.40 -0.50 3.49
N LEU A 170 -16.51 -1.81 3.34
CA LEU A 170 -17.28 -2.66 4.28
C LEU A 170 -16.64 -2.68 5.67
N PHE A 171 -15.32 -2.78 5.75
CA PHE A 171 -14.55 -2.79 7.00
C PHE A 171 -14.73 -1.48 7.78
N TYR A 172 -14.53 -0.32 7.14
CA TYR A 172 -14.72 0.98 7.79
C TYR A 172 -16.20 1.25 8.11
N GLY A 173 -17.13 0.80 7.26
CA GLY A 173 -18.54 0.84 7.55
C GLY A 173 -18.91 0.03 8.80
N PHE A 174 -18.32 -1.16 8.96
CA PHE A 174 -18.46 -1.97 10.18
C PHE A 174 -17.90 -1.26 11.41
N LEU A 175 -16.66 -0.73 11.33
CA LEU A 175 -16.04 0.01 12.44
C LEU A 175 -16.88 1.22 12.86
N SER A 176 -17.45 1.94 11.90
CA SER A 176 -18.31 3.09 12.15
C SER A 176 -19.61 2.66 12.83
N SER A 177 -20.27 1.60 12.34
CA SER A 177 -21.50 1.09 12.93
C SER A 177 -21.31 0.53 14.35
N ALA A 178 -20.11 0.02 14.63
CA ALA A 178 -19.71 -0.48 15.95
C ALA A 178 -19.21 0.63 16.91
N GLY A 179 -19.15 1.89 16.44
CA GLY A 179 -18.71 3.02 17.25
C GLY A 179 -17.20 3.14 17.46
N TYR A 180 -16.41 2.36 16.71
CA TYR A 180 -14.94 2.40 16.81
C TYR A 180 -14.29 3.46 15.92
N TYR A 181 -15.01 3.95 14.90
CA TYR A 181 -14.47 4.89 13.93
C TYR A 181 -15.48 6.03 13.69
N PRO A 182 -15.08 7.30 13.87
CA PRO A 182 -16.01 8.42 13.82
C PRO A 182 -16.43 8.83 12.40
N ALA A 183 -15.67 8.45 11.37
CA ALA A 183 -16.06 8.76 10.00
C ALA A 183 -17.24 7.87 9.60
N GLY A 184 -18.30 8.50 9.15
CA GLY A 184 -19.57 7.85 8.84
C GLY A 184 -19.48 6.73 7.81
N VAL A 185 -20.57 6.02 7.67
CA VAL A 185 -20.83 5.10 6.56
C VAL A 185 -20.59 5.86 5.25
N TYR A 186 -20.02 5.18 4.23
CA TYR A 186 -19.85 5.75 2.90
C TYR A 186 -21.06 6.59 2.47
N SER A 187 -20.85 7.87 2.26
CA SER A 187 -21.86 8.85 1.84
C SER A 187 -21.54 9.47 0.48
N GLY A 188 -20.77 8.72 -0.32
CA GLY A 188 -20.28 9.21 -1.62
C GLY A 188 -21.39 9.49 -2.62
N ILE A 189 -21.08 10.31 -3.62
CA ILE A 189 -21.98 10.74 -4.68
C ILE A 189 -22.40 9.63 -5.65
N VAL A 190 -21.73 8.49 -5.61
CA VAL A 190 -22.05 7.28 -6.40
C VAL A 190 -22.17 6.07 -5.48
N PRO A 191 -22.86 4.98 -5.89
CA PRO A 191 -22.88 3.74 -5.09
C PRO A 191 -21.48 3.18 -4.82
N ALA A 192 -21.23 2.63 -3.64
CA ALA A 192 -19.94 2.12 -3.23
C ALA A 192 -19.29 1.14 -4.26
N PRO A 193 -20.01 0.20 -4.89
CA PRO A 193 -19.42 -0.65 -5.93
C PRO A 193 -18.89 0.14 -7.11
N VAL A 194 -19.58 1.23 -7.50
CA VAL A 194 -19.14 2.10 -8.60
C VAL A 194 -17.89 2.86 -8.20
N ALA A 195 -17.82 3.42 -6.99
CA ALA A 195 -16.62 4.08 -6.48
C ALA A 195 -15.42 3.13 -6.45
N CYS A 196 -15.61 1.88 -6.01
CA CYS A 196 -14.55 0.86 -6.01
C CYS A 196 -14.08 0.49 -7.43
N MET A 197 -14.99 0.41 -8.41
CA MET A 197 -14.61 0.23 -9.82
C MET A 197 -13.85 1.44 -10.37
N VAL A 198 -14.25 2.65 -10.01
CA VAL A 198 -13.51 3.88 -10.37
C VAL A 198 -12.11 3.85 -9.76
N ALA A 199 -11.97 3.47 -8.47
CA ALA A 199 -10.65 3.28 -7.85
C ALA A 199 -9.77 2.30 -8.63
N GLY A 200 -10.32 1.15 -9.02
CA GLY A 200 -9.63 0.16 -9.85
C GLY A 200 -9.22 0.73 -11.22
N GLY A 201 -10.12 1.48 -11.87
CA GLY A 201 -9.86 2.13 -13.15
C GLY A 201 -8.72 3.14 -13.07
N VAL A 202 -8.77 4.04 -12.08
CA VAL A 202 -7.71 5.04 -11.84
C VAL A 202 -6.37 4.35 -11.55
N ALA A 203 -6.36 3.40 -10.63
CA ALA A 203 -5.15 2.66 -10.28
C ALA A 203 -4.52 1.97 -11.49
N SER A 204 -5.33 1.27 -12.29
CA SER A 204 -4.90 0.55 -13.49
C SER A 204 -4.35 1.49 -14.57
N LEU A 205 -5.03 2.61 -14.83
CA LEU A 205 -4.59 3.59 -15.82
C LEU A 205 -3.28 4.27 -15.42
N VAL A 206 -3.19 4.73 -14.17
CA VAL A 206 -1.99 5.39 -13.66
C VAL A 206 -0.81 4.42 -13.63
N GLU A 207 -1.03 3.16 -13.16
CA GLU A 207 -0.03 2.11 -13.17
C GLU A 207 0.47 1.84 -14.59
N ALA A 208 -0.41 1.73 -15.59
CA ALA A 208 -0.05 1.43 -16.98
C ALA A 208 0.85 2.52 -17.61
N VAL A 209 0.72 3.78 -17.21
CA VAL A 209 1.52 4.90 -17.77
C VAL A 209 2.77 5.19 -16.96
N CYS A 210 2.78 4.89 -15.67
CA CYS A 210 3.94 5.09 -14.79
C CYS A 210 5.10 4.18 -15.14
N SER A 211 6.31 4.65 -14.89
CA SER A 211 7.55 3.88 -15.10
C SER A 211 8.32 3.75 -13.80
N GLY A 212 8.92 2.57 -13.63
CA GLY A 212 9.79 2.31 -12.48
C GLY A 212 9.00 2.37 -11.16
N SER A 213 9.61 3.00 -10.16
CA SER A 213 9.04 3.09 -8.80
C SER A 213 8.03 4.23 -8.61
N TYR A 214 7.80 5.07 -9.62
CA TYR A 214 6.89 6.21 -9.51
C TYR A 214 5.42 5.77 -9.35
N ASP A 215 5.08 4.54 -9.73
CA ASP A 215 3.78 3.95 -9.46
C ASP A 215 3.47 3.91 -7.96
N ASN A 216 4.46 3.68 -7.10
CA ASN A 216 4.29 3.71 -5.63
C ASN A 216 3.95 5.10 -5.05
N LEU A 217 4.07 6.16 -5.83
CA LEU A 217 3.59 7.51 -5.49
C LEU A 217 2.29 7.85 -6.23
N ALA A 218 2.33 7.70 -7.54
CA ALA A 218 1.26 8.19 -8.40
C ALA A 218 -0.05 7.40 -8.21
N VAL A 219 0.02 6.07 -8.16
CA VAL A 219 -1.19 5.22 -8.01
C VAL A 219 -1.94 5.54 -6.72
N PRO A 220 -1.31 5.46 -5.52
CA PRO A 220 -2.05 5.69 -4.28
C PRO A 220 -2.56 7.12 -4.16
N ILE A 221 -1.77 8.13 -4.51
CA ILE A 221 -2.17 9.53 -4.37
C ILE A 221 -3.32 9.87 -5.32
N SER A 222 -3.22 9.50 -6.59
CA SER A 222 -4.30 9.77 -7.55
C SER A 222 -5.59 9.03 -7.19
N THR A 223 -5.48 7.77 -6.73
CA THR A 223 -6.63 6.99 -6.30
C THR A 223 -7.29 7.63 -5.08
N ALA A 224 -6.52 8.01 -4.06
CA ALA A 224 -7.05 8.67 -2.87
C ALA A 224 -7.73 10.00 -3.20
N ILE A 225 -7.11 10.85 -4.05
CA ILE A 225 -7.72 12.11 -4.50
C ILE A 225 -9.08 11.84 -5.15
N VAL A 226 -9.16 10.89 -6.07
CA VAL A 226 -10.42 10.59 -6.75
C VAL A 226 -11.47 10.06 -5.76
N MET A 227 -11.06 9.27 -4.76
CA MET A 227 -11.99 8.78 -3.74
C MET A 227 -12.52 9.93 -2.87
N VAL A 228 -11.68 10.89 -2.46
CA VAL A 228 -12.12 12.11 -1.75
C VAL A 228 -13.13 12.90 -2.60
N LEU A 229 -12.84 13.06 -3.90
CA LEU A 229 -13.76 13.76 -4.83
C LEU A 229 -15.11 13.03 -5.00
N LEU A 230 -15.14 11.73 -4.77
CA LEU A 230 -16.35 10.92 -4.76
C LEU A 230 -17.06 10.89 -3.40
N GLY A 231 -16.52 11.59 -2.38
CA GLY A 231 -17.15 11.74 -1.07
C GLY A 231 -16.76 10.68 -0.03
N LEU A 232 -15.55 10.10 -0.15
CA LEU A 232 -14.97 9.20 0.87
C LEU A 232 -14.00 9.94 1.80
#